data_86d8af41d4fb1850fb3a78565f49f1dc
#
_entry.id   86d8af41d4fb1850fb3a78565f49f1dc
#
_cell.length_a   1.000
_cell.length_b   1.000
_cell.length_c   1.000
_cell.angle_alpha   90.00
_cell.angle_beta   90.00
_cell.angle_gamma   90.00
#
_symmetry.space_group_name_H-M   'P 1'
#
loop_
_entity.id
_entity.type
_entity.pdbx_description
1 polymer ?
#
loop_
_entity_poly.entity_id
_entity_poly.type
_entity_poly.pdbx_seq_one_letter_code
_entity_poly.pdbx_strand_id
1 'polypeptide(L)'
;MSLKLIVGLDGHSTGEKALSHAQKMAEKSDGCELVVAYVIEWSPFTFQTAEENAQRHKRREEEIAVALERVVNPAVEKMSAAGLSVKGLVKHGNVADVLDGIAKAEGADQIIVGRSSDNGLSSRIFGSATGNLVMSASVPVTVVV
;
A
#
# COMPACT_ATOMS: atom_id res chain seq x y z
N MET A 1 24.64 0.32 -3.08
CA MET A 1 23.42 -0.47 -3.12
C MET A 1 22.21 0.44 -2.99
N SER A 2 21.23 0.24 -3.80
CA SER A 2 20.02 1.06 -3.74
C SER A 2 19.04 0.51 -2.70
N LEU A 3 18.45 1.42 -1.95
CA LEU A 3 17.38 1.09 -1.00
C LEU A 3 16.05 1.02 -1.75
N LYS A 4 15.25 0.03 -1.49
CA LYS A 4 13.92 -0.09 -2.06
C LYS A 4 12.88 -0.23 -0.96
N LEU A 5 11.91 0.66 -0.97
CA LEU A 5 10.88 0.75 0.05
C LEU A 5 9.50 0.55 -0.56
N ILE A 6 8.67 -0.24 0.11
CA ILE A 6 7.26 -0.36 -0.22
C ILE A 6 6.49 0.56 0.73
N VAL A 7 5.63 1.40 0.19
CA VAL A 7 4.77 2.28 1.00
C VAL A 7 3.32 1.84 0.82
N GLY A 8 2.70 1.40 1.89
CA GLY A 8 1.29 1.03 1.86
C GLY A 8 0.41 2.25 2.08
N LEU A 9 -0.39 2.59 1.08
CA LEU A 9 -1.34 3.70 1.15
C LEU A 9 -2.70 3.15 1.59
N ASP A 10 -3.44 3.95 2.32
CA ASP A 10 -4.80 3.60 2.77
C ASP A 10 -5.88 4.55 2.23
N GLY A 11 -5.48 5.53 1.42
CA GLY A 11 -6.40 6.55 0.93
C GLY A 11 -6.75 7.63 1.97
N HIS A 12 -6.10 7.60 3.13
CA HIS A 12 -6.36 8.52 4.25
C HIS A 12 -5.06 9.17 4.74
N SER A 13 -5.18 9.97 5.78
CA SER A 13 -4.06 10.73 6.34
C SER A 13 -2.93 9.86 6.88
N THR A 14 -3.24 8.66 7.37
CA THR A 14 -2.22 7.73 7.87
C THR A 14 -1.31 7.24 6.76
N GLY A 15 -1.86 7.01 5.57
CA GLY A 15 -1.07 6.67 4.39
C GLY A 15 -0.21 7.84 3.93
N GLU A 16 -0.70 9.05 4.05
CA GLU A 16 0.08 10.25 3.71
C GLU A 16 1.26 10.44 4.66
N LYS A 17 1.08 10.11 5.94
CA LYS A 17 2.17 10.13 6.92
C LYS A 17 3.23 9.10 6.57
N ALA A 18 2.82 7.91 6.18
CA ALA A 18 3.74 6.86 5.75
C ALA A 18 4.52 7.30 4.52
N LEU A 19 3.85 7.92 3.56
CA LEU A 19 4.49 8.44 2.34
C LEU A 19 5.51 9.53 2.66
N SER A 20 5.15 10.46 3.54
CA SER A 20 6.07 11.54 3.96
C SER A 20 7.30 10.99 4.67
N HIS A 21 7.14 9.97 5.50
CA HIS A 21 8.26 9.31 6.16
C HIS A 21 9.17 8.62 5.15
N ALA A 22 8.59 7.92 4.20
CA ALA A 22 9.35 7.26 3.13
C ALA A 22 10.13 8.28 2.29
N GLN A 23 9.53 9.43 2.01
CA GLN A 23 10.19 10.51 1.29
C GLN A 23 11.45 10.98 2.03
N LYS A 24 11.33 11.18 3.34
CA LYS A 24 12.48 11.60 4.17
C LYS A 24 13.60 10.57 4.13
N MET A 25 13.25 9.29 4.22
CA MET A 25 14.24 8.22 4.12
C MET A 25 14.92 8.21 2.75
N ALA A 26 14.12 8.33 1.70
CA ALA A 26 14.61 8.32 0.33
C ALA A 26 15.54 9.50 0.05
N GLU A 27 15.22 10.68 0.56
CA GLU A 27 16.05 11.87 0.39
C GLU A 27 17.40 11.77 1.09
N LYS A 28 17.47 10.97 2.15
CA LYS A 28 18.71 10.73 2.89
C LYS A 28 19.55 9.59 2.32
N SER A 29 19.04 8.88 1.34
CA SER A 29 19.69 7.71 0.76
C SER A 29 20.04 7.96 -0.70
N ASP A 30 21.20 7.49 -1.12
CA ASP A 30 21.58 7.53 -2.53
C ASP A 30 20.91 6.36 -3.26
N GLY A 31 20.13 6.67 -4.29
CA GLY A 31 19.54 5.66 -5.15
C GLY A 31 18.39 4.89 -4.54
N CYS A 32 17.52 5.55 -3.77
CA CYS A 32 16.33 4.93 -3.24
C CYS A 32 15.21 4.84 -4.29
N GLU A 33 14.55 3.68 -4.34
CA GLU A 33 13.35 3.47 -5.14
C GLU A 33 12.15 3.28 -4.22
N LEU A 34 11.03 3.92 -4.57
CA LEU A 34 9.78 3.78 -3.86
C LEU A 34 8.76 3.01 -4.70
N VAL A 35 8.07 2.08 -4.07
CA VAL A 35 6.91 1.44 -4.66
C VAL A 35 5.73 1.79 -3.77
N VAL A 36 4.82 2.62 -4.26
CA VAL A 36 3.62 2.98 -3.52
C VAL A 36 2.51 2.03 -3.93
N ALA A 37 1.87 1.41 -2.97
CA ALA A 37 0.88 0.38 -3.20
C ALA A 37 -0.40 0.66 -2.43
N TYR A 38 -1.52 0.47 -3.10
CA TYR A 38 -2.83 0.52 -2.48
C TYR A 38 -3.50 -0.83 -2.67
N VAL A 39 -3.96 -1.44 -1.59
CA VAL A 39 -4.61 -2.74 -1.63
C VAL A 39 -6.10 -2.57 -1.37
N ILE A 40 -6.90 -3.04 -2.32
CA ILE A 40 -8.35 -3.07 -2.18
C ILE A 40 -8.70 -4.41 -1.55
N GLU A 41 -9.28 -4.38 -0.35
CA GLU A 41 -9.58 -5.60 0.37
C GLU A 41 -10.64 -6.43 -0.34
N TRP A 42 -10.47 -7.75 -0.30
CA TRP A 42 -11.45 -8.68 -0.80
C TRP A 42 -12.70 -8.66 0.09
N SER A 43 -13.85 -8.59 -0.57
CA SER A 43 -15.10 -8.89 0.13
C SER A 43 -15.28 -10.41 0.14
N PRO A 44 -15.66 -11.01 1.26
CA PRO A 44 -15.91 -12.44 1.28
C PRO A 44 -17.16 -12.79 0.47
N PHE A 45 -17.04 -13.80 -0.39
CA PHE A 45 -18.13 -14.29 -1.21
C PHE A 45 -18.22 -15.79 -1.11
N THR A 46 -19.43 -16.31 -1.07
CA THR A 46 -19.67 -17.74 -1.00
C THR A 46 -20.06 -18.33 -2.34
N PHE A 47 -21.09 -17.80 -2.98
CA PHE A 47 -21.57 -18.31 -4.26
C PHE A 47 -21.95 -17.19 -5.19
N GLN A 48 -21.67 -17.36 -6.46
CA GLN A 48 -22.06 -16.40 -7.48
C GLN A 48 -22.36 -17.10 -8.79
N THR A 49 -23.33 -16.53 -9.54
CA THR A 49 -23.61 -16.97 -10.91
C THR A 49 -22.50 -16.46 -11.84
N ALA A 50 -22.46 -17.00 -13.06
CA ALA A 50 -21.52 -16.53 -14.07
C ALA A 50 -21.69 -15.04 -14.36
N GLU A 51 -22.94 -14.56 -14.37
CA GLU A 51 -23.23 -13.14 -14.59
C GLU A 51 -22.73 -12.27 -13.44
N GLU A 52 -22.93 -12.72 -12.22
CA GLU A 52 -22.45 -12.02 -11.03
C GLU A 52 -20.91 -11.96 -11.02
N ASN A 53 -20.26 -13.05 -11.41
CA ASN A 53 -18.80 -13.09 -11.54
C ASN A 53 -18.29 -12.11 -12.58
N ALA A 54 -18.96 -12.02 -13.74
CA ALA A 54 -18.59 -11.07 -14.78
C ALA A 54 -18.73 -9.61 -14.32
N GLN A 55 -19.83 -9.29 -13.64
CA GLN A 55 -20.05 -7.97 -13.09
C GLN A 55 -19.03 -7.62 -12.01
N ARG A 56 -18.69 -8.60 -11.19
CA ARG A 56 -17.70 -8.44 -10.15
C ARG A 56 -16.31 -8.16 -10.73
N HIS A 57 -15.93 -8.89 -11.78
CA HIS A 57 -14.66 -8.67 -12.47
C HIS A 57 -14.59 -7.27 -13.05
N LYS A 58 -15.65 -6.82 -13.72
CA LYS A 58 -15.75 -5.47 -14.25
C LYS A 58 -15.62 -4.42 -13.14
N ARG A 59 -16.29 -4.65 -12.02
CA ARG A 59 -16.25 -3.74 -10.87
C ARG A 59 -14.83 -3.65 -10.29
N ARG A 60 -14.09 -4.75 -10.24
CA ARG A 60 -12.70 -4.75 -9.79
C ARG A 60 -11.83 -3.89 -10.68
N GLU A 61 -12.00 -4.00 -11.99
CA GLU A 61 -11.24 -3.18 -12.93
C GLU A 61 -11.54 -1.70 -12.74
N GLU A 62 -12.81 -1.37 -12.51
CA GLU A 62 -13.24 0.01 -12.23
C GLU A 62 -12.65 0.52 -10.91
N GLU A 63 -12.65 -0.31 -9.88
CA GLU A 63 -12.06 0.04 -8.57
C GLU A 63 -10.56 0.29 -8.69
N ILE A 64 -9.85 -0.53 -9.45
CA ILE A 64 -8.42 -0.33 -9.69
C ILE A 64 -8.19 1.00 -10.39
N ALA A 65 -8.96 1.30 -11.44
CA ALA A 65 -8.83 2.55 -12.18
C ALA A 65 -9.06 3.77 -11.29
N VAL A 66 -10.09 3.73 -10.46
CA VAL A 66 -10.39 4.82 -9.52
C VAL A 66 -9.30 4.96 -8.47
N ALA A 67 -8.82 3.85 -7.93
CA ALA A 67 -7.75 3.87 -6.93
C ALA A 67 -6.44 4.41 -7.52
N LEU A 68 -6.11 4.05 -8.75
CA LEU A 68 -4.95 4.61 -9.43
C LEU A 68 -5.09 6.12 -9.56
N GLU A 69 -6.23 6.58 -10.04
CA GLU A 69 -6.46 8.01 -10.27
C GLU A 69 -6.45 8.82 -8.97
N ARG A 70 -7.13 8.33 -7.93
CA ARG A 70 -7.39 9.11 -6.73
C ARG A 70 -6.38 8.94 -5.61
N VAL A 71 -5.74 7.79 -5.52
CA VAL A 71 -4.84 7.46 -4.41
C VAL A 71 -3.40 7.33 -4.87
N VAL A 72 -3.14 6.49 -5.85
CA VAL A 72 -1.77 6.11 -6.22
C VAL A 72 -1.10 7.14 -7.10
N ASN A 73 -1.75 7.56 -8.18
CA ASN A 73 -1.12 8.51 -9.10
C ASN A 73 -0.76 9.86 -8.45
N PRO A 74 -1.59 10.45 -7.59
CA PRO A 74 -1.19 11.65 -6.86
C PRO A 74 0.07 11.45 -6.01
N ALA A 75 0.21 10.30 -5.37
CA ALA A 75 1.40 9.99 -4.58
C ALA A 75 2.62 9.82 -5.46
N VAL A 76 2.47 9.13 -6.60
CA VAL A 76 3.57 8.95 -7.57
C VAL A 76 4.02 10.31 -8.12
N GLU A 77 3.08 11.16 -8.49
CA GLU A 77 3.38 12.50 -9.02
C GLU A 77 4.12 13.35 -7.99
N LYS A 78 3.68 13.30 -6.74
CA LYS A 78 4.32 14.05 -5.66
C LYS A 78 5.76 13.60 -5.43
N MET A 79 5.99 12.29 -5.41
CA MET A 79 7.33 11.74 -5.20
C MET A 79 8.23 11.98 -6.41
N SER A 80 7.70 11.84 -7.62
CA SER A 80 8.44 12.15 -8.86
C SER A 80 8.85 13.60 -8.91
N ALA A 81 7.94 14.51 -8.51
CA ALA A 81 8.25 15.95 -8.48
C ALA A 81 9.35 16.27 -7.47
N ALA A 82 9.49 15.46 -6.43
CA ALA A 82 10.58 15.59 -5.46
C ALA A 82 11.89 14.97 -5.95
N GLY A 83 11.94 14.46 -7.17
CA GLY A 83 13.14 13.89 -7.78
C GLY A 83 13.38 12.42 -7.42
N LEU A 84 12.39 11.73 -6.87
CA LEU A 84 12.54 10.35 -6.45
C LEU A 84 12.09 9.37 -7.54
N SER A 85 12.74 8.21 -7.57
CA SER A 85 12.31 7.10 -8.40
C SER A 85 11.13 6.40 -7.71
N VAL A 86 9.99 6.35 -8.37
CA VAL A 86 8.75 5.85 -7.75
C VAL A 86 7.87 5.17 -8.78
N LYS A 87 7.21 4.09 -8.38
CA LYS A 87 6.15 3.48 -9.17
C LYS A 87 4.96 3.15 -8.29
N GLY A 88 3.80 3.03 -8.90
CA GLY A 88 2.55 2.78 -8.19
C GLY A 88 1.91 1.48 -8.59
N LEU A 89 1.29 0.81 -7.62
CA LEU A 89 0.56 -0.44 -7.83
C LEU A 89 -0.78 -0.39 -7.08
N VAL A 90 -1.80 -0.97 -7.70
CA VAL A 90 -3.08 -1.24 -7.04
C VAL A 90 -3.38 -2.71 -7.21
N LYS A 91 -3.67 -3.40 -6.14
CA LYS A 91 -4.01 -4.82 -6.15
C LYS A 91 -5.18 -5.10 -5.23
N HIS A 92 -5.92 -6.16 -5.52
CA HIS A 92 -6.96 -6.68 -4.63
C HIS A 92 -6.37 -7.80 -3.77
N GLY A 93 -6.86 -7.93 -2.57
CA GLY A 93 -6.51 -9.04 -1.70
C GLY A 93 -6.50 -8.66 -0.23
N ASN A 94 -5.80 -9.46 0.56
CA ASN A 94 -5.52 -9.17 1.95
C ASN A 94 -4.35 -8.19 2.01
N VAL A 95 -4.49 -7.12 2.77
CA VAL A 95 -3.47 -6.05 2.80
C VAL A 95 -2.09 -6.57 3.18
N ALA A 96 -1.99 -7.32 4.27
CA ALA A 96 -0.70 -7.83 4.73
C ALA A 96 -0.06 -8.77 3.71
N ASP A 97 -0.83 -9.70 3.17
CA ASP A 97 -0.34 -10.68 2.20
C ASP A 97 0.11 -10.01 0.89
N VAL A 98 -0.67 -9.04 0.42
CA VAL A 98 -0.36 -8.35 -0.83
C VAL A 98 0.88 -7.47 -0.69
N LEU A 99 0.98 -6.71 0.40
CA LEU A 99 2.16 -5.86 0.63
C LEU A 99 3.42 -6.69 0.78
N ASP A 100 3.37 -7.80 1.52
CA ASP A 100 4.52 -8.67 1.65
C ASP A 100 4.88 -9.36 0.34
N GLY A 101 3.87 -9.75 -0.44
CA GLY A 101 4.08 -10.31 -1.78
C GLY A 101 4.76 -9.33 -2.71
N ILE A 102 4.38 -8.06 -2.67
CA ILE A 102 5.03 -7.00 -3.45
C ILE A 102 6.48 -6.83 -2.98
N ALA A 103 6.70 -6.81 -1.67
CA ALA A 103 8.06 -6.69 -1.12
C ALA A 103 8.97 -7.81 -1.60
N LYS A 104 8.47 -9.03 -1.62
CA LYS A 104 9.23 -10.19 -2.13
C LYS A 104 9.51 -10.07 -3.62
N ALA A 105 8.49 -9.73 -4.42
CA ALA A 105 8.61 -9.62 -5.86
C ALA A 105 9.57 -8.50 -6.27
N GLU A 106 9.57 -7.40 -5.54
CA GLU A 106 10.42 -6.25 -5.83
C GLU A 106 11.82 -6.35 -5.18
N GLY A 107 12.02 -7.30 -4.31
CA GLY A 107 13.26 -7.37 -3.53
C GLY A 107 13.43 -6.18 -2.60
N ALA A 108 12.33 -5.75 -2.00
CA ALA A 108 12.34 -4.55 -1.16
C ALA A 108 13.03 -4.77 0.18
N ASP A 109 13.60 -3.71 0.72
CA ASP A 109 14.33 -3.74 1.99
C ASP A 109 13.41 -3.57 3.19
N GLN A 110 12.29 -2.86 3.02
CA GLN A 110 11.33 -2.69 4.09
C GLN A 110 9.97 -2.22 3.56
N ILE A 111 8.96 -2.37 4.40
CA ILE A 111 7.60 -1.89 4.14
C ILE A 111 7.28 -0.77 5.15
N ILE A 112 6.72 0.32 4.67
CA ILE A 112 6.35 1.47 5.50
C ILE A 112 4.83 1.65 5.42
N VAL A 113 4.17 1.66 6.55
CA VAL A 113 2.71 1.81 6.65
C VAL A 113 2.35 2.78 7.77
N GLY A 114 1.15 3.33 7.71
CA GLY A 114 0.61 4.10 8.81
C GLY A 114 0.11 3.19 9.93
N ARG A 115 -0.03 3.74 11.12
CA ARG A 115 -0.43 2.97 12.30
C ARG A 115 -1.82 2.36 12.17
N SER A 116 -2.76 3.10 11.62
CA SER A 116 -4.12 2.62 11.42
C SER A 116 -4.78 3.36 10.27
N SER A 117 -5.59 2.66 9.49
CA SER A 117 -6.42 3.26 8.47
C SER A 117 -7.79 3.68 9.00
N ASP A 118 -8.15 3.28 10.22
CA ASP A 118 -9.43 3.61 10.83
C ASP A 118 -9.35 4.92 11.62
N ASN A 119 -10.40 5.72 11.45
CA ASN A 119 -10.56 6.95 12.23
C ASN A 119 -11.34 6.71 13.53
N GLY A 120 -11.50 5.46 13.91
CA GLY A 120 -12.41 5.12 14.98
C GLY A 120 -11.75 4.72 16.28
N LEU A 121 -12.50 3.95 17.02
CA LEU A 121 -12.18 3.50 18.37
C LEU A 121 -10.94 2.61 18.45
N SER A 122 -10.48 2.11 17.33
CA SER A 122 -9.30 1.25 17.26
C SER A 122 -7.99 2.02 17.19
N SER A 123 -8.02 3.34 17.31
CA SER A 123 -6.83 4.19 17.22
C SER A 123 -5.79 3.91 18.31
N ARG A 124 -6.13 3.15 19.33
CA ARG A 124 -5.24 2.79 20.44
C ARG A 124 -4.31 1.64 20.11
N ILE A 125 -4.65 0.86 19.12
CA ILE A 125 -3.90 -0.31 18.67
C ILE A 125 -3.71 -0.19 17.17
N PHE A 126 -2.76 -0.95 16.66
CA PHE A 126 -2.57 -1.03 15.22
C PHE A 126 -3.88 -1.50 14.57
N GLY A 127 -4.23 -0.95 13.43
CA GLY A 127 -5.30 -1.50 12.62
C GLY A 127 -5.01 -2.97 12.32
N SER A 128 -6.06 -3.77 12.08
CA SER A 128 -5.89 -5.21 11.84
C SER A 128 -4.90 -5.51 10.71
N ALA A 129 -4.95 -4.73 9.63
CA ALA A 129 -4.03 -4.91 8.51
C ALA A 129 -2.58 -4.64 8.91
N THR A 130 -2.34 -3.55 9.64
CA THR A 130 -1.00 -3.19 10.12
C THR A 130 -0.49 -4.25 11.11
N GLY A 131 -1.32 -4.67 12.04
CA GLY A 131 -0.96 -5.71 13.00
C GLY A 131 -0.61 -7.03 12.33
N ASN A 132 -1.41 -7.45 11.37
CA ASN A 132 -1.15 -8.67 10.60
C ASN A 132 0.15 -8.58 9.83
N LEU A 133 0.42 -7.43 9.22
CA LEU A 133 1.65 -7.21 8.46
C LEU A 133 2.88 -7.31 9.38
N VAL A 134 2.84 -6.66 10.53
CA VAL A 134 3.94 -6.69 11.50
C VAL A 134 4.25 -8.12 11.93
N MET A 135 3.22 -8.95 12.10
CA MET A 135 3.38 -10.33 12.55
C MET A 135 3.85 -11.29 11.46
N SER A 136 3.58 -11.00 10.20
CA SER A 136 3.78 -11.95 9.10
C SER A 136 4.77 -11.53 8.02
N ALA A 137 5.20 -10.27 8.00
CA ALA A 137 6.05 -9.77 6.94
C ALA A 137 7.42 -10.47 6.90
N SER A 138 7.93 -10.64 5.69
CA SER A 138 9.25 -11.24 5.45
C SER A 138 10.39 -10.21 5.48
N VAL A 139 10.07 -8.92 5.56
CA VAL A 139 11.02 -7.81 5.65
C VAL A 139 10.65 -6.92 6.82
N PRO A 140 11.57 -6.05 7.29
CA PRO A 140 11.23 -5.09 8.35
C PRO A 140 10.04 -4.21 7.98
N VAL A 141 9.22 -3.88 8.95
CA VAL A 141 8.06 -3.02 8.79
C VAL A 141 8.21 -1.78 9.68
N THR A 142 8.12 -0.62 9.08
CA THR A 142 8.09 0.64 9.82
C THR A 142 6.65 1.10 9.91
N VAL A 143 6.18 1.31 11.12
CA VAL A 143 4.83 1.81 11.39
C VAL A 143 4.93 3.28 11.78
N VAL A 144 4.34 4.15 10.96
CA VAL A 144 4.41 5.59 11.17
C VAL A 144 3.21 6.05 11.99
N VAL A 145 3.48 6.77 13.03
CA VAL A 145 2.45 7.27 13.97
C VAL A 145 1.96 8.66 13.63
#